data_64e0406dca781a341d1061ab54a80e40
#
_entry.id   64e0406dca781a341d1061ab54a80e40
#
_cell.length_a   1.000
_cell.length_b   1.000
_cell.length_c   1.000
_cell.angle_alpha   90.00
_cell.angle_beta   90.00
_cell.angle_gamma   90.00
#
_symmetry.space_group_name_H-M   'P 1'
#
loop_
_entity.id
_entity.type
_entity.pdbx_description
1 polymer ?
#
loop_
_entity_poly.entity_id
_entity_poly.type
_entity_poly.pdbx_seq_one_letter_code
_entity_poly.pdbx_strand_id
1 'polypeptide(L)'
;MMNLYSNLFTSVNKFPSTQYLGSKQKLITWIMEKLPEGKTVFDAFSGSGIVSYNLKKIGRRVISNDVLYCSYLFVKSTVENGSTTLSHDEINALFLKNDNKSEYIE
;
A
#
# COMPACT_ATOMS: atom_id res chain seq x y z
N MET A 1 8.35 -13.42 -24.15
CA MET A 1 9.12 -13.04 -22.95
C MET A 1 8.14 -12.92 -21.78
N MET A 2 8.22 -13.85 -20.86
CA MET A 2 7.38 -13.77 -19.67
C MET A 2 7.73 -12.51 -18.90
N ASN A 3 6.72 -11.67 -18.68
CA ASN A 3 6.88 -10.44 -17.96
C ASN A 3 7.20 -10.74 -16.48
N LEU A 4 8.40 -10.36 -16.04
CA LEU A 4 8.87 -10.57 -14.66
C LEU A 4 7.89 -10.00 -13.64
N TYR A 5 7.23 -8.91 -13.97
CA TYR A 5 6.30 -8.23 -13.08
C TYR A 5 4.99 -9.00 -12.87
N SER A 6 4.46 -9.67 -13.89
CA SER A 6 3.22 -10.44 -13.75
C SER A 6 3.36 -11.58 -12.74
N ASN A 7 4.53 -12.21 -12.65
CA ASN A 7 4.80 -13.26 -11.67
C ASN A 7 4.91 -12.76 -10.23
N LEU A 8 5.40 -11.54 -10.05
CA LEU A 8 5.51 -10.91 -8.72
C LEU A 8 4.13 -10.55 -8.14
N PHE A 9 3.16 -10.25 -9.00
CA PHE A 9 1.83 -9.81 -8.57
C PHE A 9 0.82 -10.96 -8.38
N THR A 10 1.16 -12.16 -8.82
CA THR A 10 0.34 -13.36 -8.59
C THR A 10 0.66 -14.07 -7.28
N SER A 11 1.70 -13.66 -6.58
CA SER A 11 2.10 -14.29 -5.32
C SER A 11 1.20 -13.90 -4.14
N VAL A 12 1.21 -14.74 -3.12
CA VAL A 12 0.33 -14.78 -1.95
C VAL A 12 0.18 -13.45 -1.16
N ASN A 13 1.08 -12.51 -1.36
CA ASN A 13 1.07 -11.22 -0.67
C ASN A 13 0.43 -10.13 -1.54
N LYS A 14 -0.87 -10.20 -1.73
CA LYS A 14 -1.61 -9.12 -2.38
C LYS A 14 -1.64 -7.88 -1.49
N PHE A 15 -1.54 -6.72 -2.12
CA PHE A 15 -1.83 -5.46 -1.46
C PHE A 15 -3.25 -5.48 -0.89
N PRO A 16 -3.47 -5.00 0.35
CA PRO A 16 -4.80 -4.94 0.93
C PRO A 16 -5.78 -4.22 0.01
N SER A 17 -6.87 -4.89 -0.33
CA SER A 17 -7.90 -4.31 -1.19
C SER A 17 -8.62 -3.20 -0.43
N THR A 18 -8.52 -2.00 -0.93
CA THR A 18 -9.27 -0.86 -0.45
C THR A 18 -10.17 -0.32 -1.56
N GLN A 19 -11.35 0.12 -1.21
CA GLN A 19 -12.23 0.82 -2.15
C GLN A 19 -11.79 2.29 -2.29
N TYR A 20 -10.53 2.49 -2.58
CA TYR A 20 -9.98 3.83 -2.74
C TYR A 20 -10.29 4.36 -4.15
N LEU A 21 -10.97 5.49 -4.20
CA LEU A 21 -11.29 6.16 -5.46
C LEU A 21 -10.00 6.58 -6.17
N GLY A 22 -9.85 6.18 -7.42
CA GLY A 22 -8.64 6.44 -8.21
C GLY A 22 -7.50 5.46 -7.99
N SER A 23 -7.72 4.36 -7.28
CA SER A 23 -6.70 3.32 -7.11
C SER A 23 -6.20 2.77 -8.45
N LYS A 24 -4.88 2.60 -8.56
CA LYS A 24 -4.20 2.06 -9.75
C LYS A 24 -4.03 0.56 -9.73
N GLN A 25 -4.74 -0.15 -8.85
CA GLN A 25 -4.60 -1.58 -8.65
C GLN A 25 -4.78 -2.41 -9.93
N LYS A 26 -5.70 -2.01 -10.81
CA LYS A 26 -5.94 -2.67 -12.10
C LYS A 26 -4.87 -2.39 -13.15
N LEU A 27 -4.10 -1.31 -12.98
CA LEU A 27 -3.11 -0.84 -13.94
C LEU A 27 -1.67 -1.12 -13.48
N ILE A 28 -1.49 -1.76 -12.33
CA ILE A 28 -0.17 -1.87 -11.71
C ILE A 28 0.87 -2.55 -12.60
N THR A 29 0.51 -3.62 -13.26
CA THR A 29 1.41 -4.34 -14.17
C THR A 29 1.85 -3.44 -15.30
N TRP A 30 0.92 -2.75 -15.93
CA TRP A 30 1.22 -1.82 -17.02
C TRP A 30 2.11 -0.66 -16.56
N ILE A 31 1.86 -0.09 -15.38
CA ILE A 31 2.68 0.97 -14.79
C ILE A 31 4.12 0.48 -14.59
N MET A 32 4.27 -0.71 -14.01
CA MET A 32 5.59 -1.29 -13.76
C MET A 32 6.40 -1.53 -15.04
N GLU A 33 5.73 -1.93 -16.12
CA GLU A 33 6.36 -2.12 -17.43
C GLU A 33 6.82 -0.81 -18.07
N LYS A 34 6.14 0.29 -17.80
CA LYS A 34 6.43 1.60 -18.41
C LYS A 34 7.44 2.42 -17.62
N LEU A 35 7.71 2.04 -16.37
CA LEU A 35 8.67 2.76 -15.56
C LEU A 35 10.10 2.49 -16.06
N PRO A 36 10.90 3.55 -16.25
CA PRO A 36 12.31 3.38 -16.64
C PRO A 36 13.08 2.62 -15.57
N GLU A 37 14.16 2.01 -15.98
CA GLU A 37 15.09 1.40 -15.04
C GLU A 37 15.68 2.46 -14.11
N GLY A 38 15.73 2.16 -12.83
CA GLY A 38 16.23 3.07 -11.81
C GLY A 38 16.03 2.52 -10.42
N LYS A 39 16.87 2.93 -9.49
CA LYS A 39 16.80 2.44 -8.11
C LYS A 39 15.81 3.22 -7.25
N THR A 40 15.59 4.49 -7.56
CA THR A 40 14.72 5.37 -6.78
C THR A 40 13.58 5.88 -7.63
N VAL A 41 12.37 5.79 -7.10
CA VAL A 41 11.14 6.28 -7.74
C VAL A 41 10.42 7.21 -6.78
N PHE A 42 9.96 8.34 -7.29
CA PHE A 42 9.13 9.28 -6.58
C PHE A 42 7.67 9.10 -6.99
N ASP A 43 6.84 8.67 -6.06
CA ASP A 43 5.39 8.54 -6.23
C ASP A 43 4.72 9.79 -5.65
N ALA A 44 4.49 10.77 -6.50
CA ALA A 44 4.06 12.11 -6.10
C ALA A 44 2.61 12.17 -5.56
N PHE A 45 1.77 11.25 -5.97
CA PHE A 45 0.36 11.16 -5.61
C PHE A 45 0.01 9.72 -5.25
N SER A 46 0.54 9.26 -4.12
CA SER A 46 0.55 7.84 -3.76
C SER A 46 -0.83 7.24 -3.48
N GLY A 47 -1.80 8.06 -3.10
CA GLY A 47 -3.17 7.61 -2.83
C GLY A 47 -3.23 6.44 -1.86
N SER A 48 -3.73 5.29 -2.32
CA SER A 48 -3.75 4.05 -1.52
C SER A 48 -2.37 3.45 -1.26
N GLY A 49 -1.34 3.90 -1.98
CA GLY A 49 0.02 3.38 -1.89
C GLY A 49 0.30 2.13 -2.72
N ILE A 50 -0.63 1.72 -3.59
CA ILE A 50 -0.47 0.47 -4.37
C ILE A 50 0.76 0.49 -5.27
N VAL A 51 1.07 1.60 -5.93
CA VAL A 51 2.24 1.72 -6.79
C VAL A 51 3.51 1.68 -5.96
N SER A 52 3.57 2.49 -4.90
CA SER A 52 4.70 2.53 -3.96
C SER A 52 4.98 1.16 -3.33
N TYR A 53 3.94 0.46 -2.90
CA TYR A 53 4.05 -0.88 -2.32
C TYR A 53 4.68 -1.88 -3.29
N ASN A 54 4.21 -1.91 -4.53
CA ASN A 54 4.72 -2.84 -5.53
C ASN A 54 6.14 -2.49 -5.98
N LEU A 55 6.49 -1.21 -6.04
CA LEU A 55 7.87 -0.77 -6.31
C LEU A 55 8.83 -1.22 -5.21
N LYS A 56 8.45 -1.07 -3.95
CA LYS A 56 9.23 -1.57 -2.82
C LYS A 56 9.40 -3.09 -2.90
N LYS A 57 8.34 -3.81 -3.26
CA LYS A 57 8.34 -5.27 -3.37
C LYS A 57 9.37 -5.79 -4.39
N ILE A 58 9.62 -5.05 -5.46
CA ILE A 58 10.64 -5.37 -6.46
C ILE A 58 12.01 -4.77 -6.14
N GLY A 59 12.21 -4.28 -4.93
CA GLY A 59 13.50 -3.82 -4.43
C GLY A 59 13.87 -2.38 -4.80
N ARG A 60 12.94 -1.58 -5.31
CA ARG A 60 13.20 -0.16 -5.57
C ARG A 60 13.06 0.67 -4.30
N ARG A 61 13.88 1.69 -4.20
CA ARG A 61 13.69 2.74 -3.19
C ARG A 61 12.55 3.65 -3.61
N VAL A 62 11.58 3.85 -2.74
CA VAL A 62 10.39 4.65 -3.05
C VAL A 62 10.31 5.85 -2.11
N ILE A 63 10.03 7.00 -2.69
CA ILE A 63 9.66 8.20 -1.96
C ILE A 63 8.21 8.48 -2.33
N SER A 64 7.32 8.36 -1.36
CA SER A 64 5.87 8.54 -1.58
C SER A 64 5.41 9.86 -1.00
N ASN A 65 4.50 10.51 -1.70
CA ASN A 65 3.88 11.76 -1.27
C ASN A 65 2.38 11.75 -1.58
N ASP A 66 1.60 12.32 -0.68
CA ASP A 66 0.19 12.62 -0.93
C ASP A 66 -0.25 13.78 -0.04
N VAL A 67 -1.22 14.54 -0.52
CA VAL A 67 -1.76 15.69 0.22
C VAL A 67 -2.74 15.25 1.31
N LEU A 68 -3.36 14.08 1.15
CA LEU A 68 -4.34 13.56 2.10
C LEU A 68 -3.65 12.84 3.25
N TYR A 69 -4.02 13.20 4.46
CA TYR A 69 -3.48 12.57 5.67
C TYR A 69 -3.80 11.07 5.75
N CYS A 70 -5.00 10.65 5.31
CA CYS A 70 -5.33 9.23 5.25
C CYS A 70 -4.42 8.45 4.28
N SER A 71 -4.08 9.02 3.13
CA SER A 71 -3.13 8.43 2.20
C SER A 71 -1.73 8.33 2.80
N TYR A 72 -1.29 9.35 3.52
CA TYR A 72 -0.04 9.30 4.28
C TYR A 72 -0.02 8.14 5.27
N LEU A 73 -1.10 7.94 6.02
CA LEU A 73 -1.20 6.82 6.98
C LEU A 73 -1.20 5.46 6.29
N PHE A 74 -1.87 5.33 5.14
CA PHE A 74 -1.84 4.09 4.35
C PHE A 74 -0.42 3.73 3.92
N VAL A 75 0.29 4.68 3.37
CA VAL A 75 1.67 4.46 2.90
C VAL A 75 2.62 4.20 4.07
N LYS A 76 2.45 4.92 5.17
CA LYS A 76 3.24 4.69 6.38
C LYS A 76 3.07 3.28 6.92
N SER A 77 1.85 2.78 6.96
CA SER A 77 1.54 1.45 7.49
C SER A 77 1.89 0.31 6.54
N THR A 78 1.82 0.52 5.24
CA THR A 78 1.96 -0.55 4.23
C THR A 78 3.30 -0.51 3.50
N VAL A 79 3.86 0.65 3.24
CA VAL A 79 5.08 0.81 2.43
C VAL A 79 6.29 1.09 3.31
N GLU A 80 6.21 2.08 4.18
CA GLU A 80 7.31 2.42 5.10
C GLU A 80 7.52 1.32 6.13
N ASN A 81 6.45 0.75 6.64
CA ASN A 81 6.50 -0.34 7.62
C ASN A 81 7.17 -1.58 7.02
N GLY A 82 8.26 -2.04 7.65
CA GLY A 82 9.00 -3.21 7.21
C GLY A 82 8.64 -4.49 7.96
N SER A 83 8.27 -4.42 9.23
CA SER A 83 8.12 -5.60 10.08
C SER A 83 7.18 -5.44 11.26
N THR A 84 6.71 -4.24 11.53
CA THR A 84 5.83 -4.00 12.68
C THR A 84 4.43 -4.51 12.40
N THR A 85 3.95 -5.42 13.21
CA THR A 85 2.60 -6.00 13.16
C THR A 85 1.93 -5.89 14.52
N LEU A 86 0.60 -5.86 14.53
CA LEU A 86 -0.17 -5.91 15.76
C LEU A 86 -0.24 -7.34 16.27
N SER A 87 -0.14 -7.50 17.60
CA SER A 87 -0.44 -8.76 18.27
C SER A 87 -1.94 -9.02 18.29
N HIS A 88 -2.33 -10.27 18.55
CA HIS A 88 -3.75 -10.62 18.71
C HIS A 88 -4.43 -9.83 19.85
N ASP A 89 -3.71 -9.58 20.94
CA ASP A 89 -4.24 -8.83 22.08
C ASP A 89 -4.48 -7.36 21.74
N GLU A 90 -3.57 -6.76 20.98
CA GLU A 90 -3.73 -5.38 20.50
C GLU A 90 -4.90 -5.26 19.53
N ILE A 91 -5.07 -6.22 18.62
CA ILE A 91 -6.20 -6.27 17.69
C ILE A 91 -7.51 -6.38 18.47
N ASN A 92 -7.61 -7.30 19.44
CA ASN A 92 -8.79 -7.46 20.27
C ASN A 92 -9.11 -6.21 21.07
N ALA A 93 -8.10 -5.54 21.62
CA ALA A 93 -8.28 -4.28 22.34
C ALA A 93 -8.86 -3.16 21.47
N LEU A 94 -8.47 -3.09 20.19
CA LEU A 94 -9.02 -2.14 19.23
C LEU A 94 -10.52 -2.39 18.97
N PHE A 95 -10.92 -3.64 18.80
CA PHE A 95 -12.31 -4.00 18.60
C PHE A 95 -13.17 -3.72 19.84
N LEU A 96 -12.69 -4.04 21.03
CA LEU A 96 -13.40 -3.75 22.29
C LEU A 96 -13.60 -2.25 22.53
N LYS A 97 -12.63 -1.42 22.17
CA LYS A 97 -12.77 0.04 22.24
C LYS A 97 -13.81 0.59 21.26
N ASN A 98 -13.95 -0.02 20.10
CA ASN A 98 -14.92 0.41 19.10
C ASN A 98 -16.37 0.10 19.52
N ASP A 99 -16.61 -1.00 20.23
CA ASP A 99 -17.95 -1.34 20.73
C ASP A 99 -18.48 -0.31 21.74
N ASN A 100 -17.60 0.40 22.44
CA ASN A 100 -17.95 1.46 23.40
C ASN A 100 -18.01 2.86 22.79
N LYS A 101 -17.71 3.03 21.51
CA LYS A 101 -17.65 4.33 20.81
C LYS A 101 -18.39 4.29 19.48
N SER A 102 -19.59 3.77 19.48
CA SER A 102 -20.47 3.80 18.30
C SER A 102 -20.84 5.22 17.81
N GLU A 103 -20.49 6.24 18.57
CA GLU A 103 -20.70 7.65 18.23
C GLU A 103 -19.60 8.27 17.35
N TYR A 104 -18.63 7.49 16.91
CA TYR A 104 -17.43 8.03 16.25
C TYR A 104 -17.51 8.14 14.73
N ILE A 105 -18.57 7.63 14.13
CA ILE A 105 -18.81 7.68 12.68
C ILE A 105 -20.15 8.37 12.43
N GLU A 106 -20.15 9.64 12.49
CA GLU A 106 -21.17 10.44 11.82
C GLU A 106 -20.61 11.04 10.55
#